data_b806367ac093ae2415cb80b662b1f138
#
_entry.id   b806367ac093ae2415cb80b662b1f138
#
_cell.length_a   1.000
_cell.length_b   1.000
_cell.length_c   1.000
_cell.angle_alpha   90.00
_cell.angle_beta   90.00
_cell.angle_gamma   90.00
#
_symmetry.space_group_name_H-M   'P 1'
#
loop_
_entity.id
_entity.type
_entity.pdbx_description
1 polymer ?
#
loop_
_entity_poly.entity_id
_entity_poly.type
_entity_poly.pdbx_seq_one_letter_code
_entity_poly.pdbx_strand_id
1 'polypeptide(L)'
;MIVVAIIGVLSAFAIPAYSDYTQRTRVAGAAAGISGFKTAVAMCAQDLGQLTGCDQATNDIPATIATGNDGATISYVDAVTVADGVITMVTTGVDDAGTLLELEFTPTIGNGVVQWDIAGTGCSDTTPGRGIDCSGN
;
A
#
# COMPACT_ATOMS: atom_id res chain seq x y z
N MET A 1 15.17 -11.01 41.75
CA MET A 1 13.82 -11.62 41.56
C MET A 1 12.80 -10.58 41.12
N ILE A 2 12.62 -9.44 41.81
CA ILE A 2 11.66 -8.38 41.44
C ILE A 2 11.99 -7.76 40.06
N VAL A 3 13.25 -7.51 39.78
CA VAL A 3 13.71 -6.93 38.49
C VAL A 3 13.34 -7.82 37.30
N VAL A 4 13.48 -9.13 37.42
CA VAL A 4 13.12 -10.09 36.36
C VAL A 4 11.62 -10.10 36.11
N ALA A 5 10.80 -9.97 37.17
CA ALA A 5 9.35 -9.88 37.04
C ALA A 5 8.92 -8.60 36.31
N ILE A 6 9.55 -7.46 36.61
CA ILE A 6 9.28 -6.18 35.93
C ILE A 6 9.65 -6.25 34.46
N ILE A 7 10.81 -6.82 34.11
CA ILE A 7 11.23 -7.00 32.70
C ILE A 7 10.26 -7.91 31.97
N GLY A 8 9.77 -8.98 32.60
CA GLY A 8 8.80 -9.90 32.01
C GLY A 8 7.48 -9.20 31.68
N VAL A 9 6.97 -8.38 32.57
CA VAL A 9 5.72 -7.62 32.36
C VAL A 9 5.90 -6.57 31.24
N LEU A 10 6.99 -5.82 31.25
CA LEU A 10 7.26 -4.81 30.20
C LEU A 10 7.44 -5.45 28.83
N SER A 11 8.08 -6.60 28.75
CA SER A 11 8.27 -7.32 27.48
C SER A 11 6.95 -7.82 26.88
N ALA A 12 5.99 -8.22 27.73
CA ALA A 12 4.68 -8.70 27.28
C ALA A 12 3.87 -7.62 26.53
N PHE A 13 4.04 -6.36 26.87
CA PHE A 13 3.39 -5.23 26.16
C PHE A 13 4.19 -4.71 24.98
N ALA A 14 5.52 -4.78 25.03
CA ALA A 14 6.39 -4.25 24.00
C ALA A 14 6.34 -5.05 22.68
N ILE A 15 6.23 -6.38 22.75
CA ILE A 15 6.28 -7.25 21.57
C ILE A 15 5.10 -7.04 20.62
N PRO A 16 3.81 -7.01 21.05
CA PRO A 16 2.69 -6.75 20.15
C PRO A 16 2.77 -5.38 19.48
N ALA A 17 3.11 -4.33 20.24
CA ALA A 17 3.22 -2.97 19.71
C ALA A 17 4.34 -2.85 18.66
N TYR A 18 5.46 -3.55 18.85
CA TYR A 18 6.56 -3.58 17.90
C TYR A 18 6.17 -4.30 16.61
N SER A 19 5.43 -5.41 16.70
CA SER A 19 4.91 -6.14 15.53
C SER A 19 3.98 -5.27 14.70
N ASP A 20 3.01 -4.59 15.31
CA ASP A 20 2.09 -3.70 14.62
C ASP A 20 2.81 -2.55 13.91
N TYR A 21 3.77 -1.93 14.58
CA TYR A 21 4.60 -0.89 13.99
C TYR A 21 5.38 -1.39 12.77
N THR A 22 5.93 -2.61 12.83
CA THR A 22 6.66 -3.22 11.71
C THR A 22 5.74 -3.44 10.50
N GLN A 23 4.52 -3.95 10.71
CA GLN A 23 3.55 -4.14 9.63
C GLN A 23 3.13 -2.80 9.01
N ARG A 24 2.86 -1.80 9.83
CA ARG A 24 2.55 -0.44 9.36
C ARG A 24 3.68 0.14 8.51
N THR A 25 4.92 -0.07 8.90
CA THR A 25 6.09 0.37 8.14
C THR A 25 6.15 -0.29 6.75
N ARG A 26 5.82 -1.58 6.67
CA ARG A 26 5.76 -2.30 5.38
C ARG A 26 4.68 -1.73 4.47
N VAL A 27 3.48 -1.48 4.99
CA VAL A 27 2.38 -0.87 4.23
C VAL A 27 2.75 0.53 3.74
N ALA A 28 3.30 1.37 4.62
CA ALA A 28 3.76 2.72 4.26
C ALA A 28 4.88 2.70 3.22
N GLY A 29 5.85 1.79 3.37
CA GLY A 29 6.94 1.62 2.41
C GLY A 29 6.46 1.15 1.04
N ALA A 30 5.49 0.24 1.00
CA ALA A 30 4.84 -0.20 -0.23
C ALA A 30 4.11 0.96 -0.92
N ALA A 31 3.32 1.73 -0.17
CA ALA A 31 2.59 2.90 -0.68
C ALA A 31 3.53 3.95 -1.28
N ALA A 32 4.69 4.17 -0.66
CA ALA A 32 5.73 5.04 -1.22
C ALA A 32 6.37 4.45 -2.48
N GLY A 33 6.59 3.15 -2.50
CA GLY A 33 7.27 2.44 -3.60
C GLY A 33 6.52 2.45 -4.93
N ILE A 34 5.20 2.59 -4.92
CA ILE A 34 4.39 2.63 -6.15
C ILE A 34 4.28 4.03 -6.78
N SER A 35 5.03 5.01 -6.32
CA SER A 35 4.98 6.37 -6.87
C SER A 35 5.22 6.41 -8.39
N GLY A 36 6.05 5.52 -8.93
CA GLY A 36 6.27 5.37 -10.36
C GLY A 36 5.01 4.97 -11.14
N PHE A 37 4.21 4.05 -10.61
CA PHE A 37 2.92 3.68 -11.18
C PHE A 37 1.94 4.85 -11.18
N LYS A 38 1.85 5.59 -10.07
CA LYS A 38 0.99 6.78 -9.95
C LYS A 38 1.38 7.85 -10.98
N THR A 39 2.67 8.09 -11.16
CA THR A 39 3.19 9.03 -12.15
C THR A 39 2.85 8.58 -13.57
N ALA A 40 3.06 7.32 -13.90
CA ALA A 40 2.75 6.77 -15.22
C ALA A 40 1.25 6.84 -15.54
N VAL A 41 0.39 6.51 -14.59
CA VAL A 41 -1.07 6.65 -14.74
C VAL A 41 -1.47 8.12 -14.94
N ALA A 42 -0.88 9.04 -14.18
CA ALA A 42 -1.16 10.47 -14.32
C ALA A 42 -0.74 11.01 -15.69
N MET A 43 0.39 10.57 -16.22
CA MET A 43 0.83 10.92 -17.58
C MET A 43 -0.12 10.34 -18.63
N CYS A 44 -0.49 9.07 -18.53
CA CYS A 44 -1.48 8.43 -19.40
C CYS A 44 -2.81 9.21 -19.41
N ALA A 45 -3.31 9.59 -18.24
CA ALA A 45 -4.55 10.35 -18.09
C ALA A 45 -4.46 11.72 -18.76
N GLN A 46 -3.31 12.37 -18.75
CA GLN A 46 -3.08 13.64 -19.45
C GLN A 46 -3.02 13.46 -20.96
N ASP A 47 -2.36 12.42 -21.44
CA ASP A 47 -2.21 12.14 -22.87
C ASP A 47 -3.53 11.72 -23.51
N LEU A 48 -4.32 10.89 -22.86
CA LEU A 48 -5.61 10.40 -23.35
C LEU A 48 -6.78 11.32 -22.99
N GLY A 49 -6.62 12.22 -22.02
CA GLY A 49 -7.70 13.05 -21.47
C GLY A 49 -8.73 12.25 -20.66
N GLN A 50 -8.47 11.00 -20.38
CA GLN A 50 -9.36 10.07 -19.64
C GLN A 50 -8.52 8.99 -18.95
N LEU A 51 -9.15 8.26 -18.01
CA LEU A 51 -8.53 7.14 -17.29
C LEU A 51 -8.75 5.79 -18.00
N THR A 52 -9.84 5.68 -18.75
CA THR A 52 -10.14 4.46 -19.52
C THR A 52 -9.05 4.17 -20.53
N GLY A 53 -8.49 2.96 -20.46
CA GLY A 53 -7.35 2.54 -21.29
C GLY A 53 -5.98 2.84 -20.69
N CYS A 54 -5.92 3.41 -19.48
CA CYS A 54 -4.68 3.52 -18.72
C CYS A 54 -4.44 2.22 -17.94
N ASP A 55 -4.03 1.19 -18.68
CA ASP A 55 -3.85 -0.15 -18.18
C ASP A 55 -2.37 -0.51 -18.05
N GLN A 56 -2.08 -1.52 -17.23
CA GLN A 56 -0.72 -2.06 -17.11
C GLN A 56 -0.12 -2.46 -18.46
N ALA A 57 1.16 -2.27 -18.61
CA ALA A 57 1.92 -2.53 -19.85
C ALA A 57 1.44 -1.74 -21.08
N THR A 58 0.67 -0.65 -20.89
CA THR A 58 0.27 0.29 -21.93
C THR A 58 0.63 1.72 -21.54
N ASN A 59 0.81 2.62 -22.51
CA ASN A 59 1.05 4.06 -22.28
C ASN A 59 2.13 4.33 -21.22
N ASP A 60 3.25 3.62 -21.29
CA ASP A 60 4.39 3.70 -20.35
C ASP A 60 4.05 3.31 -18.90
N ILE A 61 2.86 2.75 -18.64
CA ILE A 61 2.53 2.17 -17.35
C ILE A 61 3.27 0.84 -17.20
N PRO A 62 4.01 0.62 -16.09
CA PRO A 62 4.74 -0.63 -15.90
C PRO A 62 3.84 -1.86 -15.97
N ALA A 63 4.42 -2.99 -16.33
CA ALA A 63 3.74 -4.27 -16.31
C ALA A 63 3.33 -4.67 -14.89
N THR A 64 2.32 -5.52 -14.80
CA THR A 64 1.89 -6.18 -13.56
C THR A 64 3.07 -6.80 -12.81
N ILE A 65 3.05 -6.63 -11.48
CA ILE A 65 3.85 -7.45 -10.56
C ILE A 65 2.95 -8.58 -10.09
N ALA A 66 3.30 -9.81 -10.45
CA ALA A 66 2.51 -10.98 -10.09
C ALA A 66 2.60 -11.28 -8.59
N THR A 67 1.53 -11.83 -8.02
CA THR A 67 1.46 -12.30 -6.63
C THR A 67 2.61 -13.26 -6.31
N GLY A 68 3.17 -13.14 -5.13
CA GLY A 68 4.32 -13.91 -4.69
C GLY A 68 5.66 -13.25 -5.02
N ASN A 69 5.67 -11.97 -5.40
CA ASN A 69 6.89 -11.20 -5.64
C ASN A 69 7.66 -10.90 -4.35
N ASP A 70 6.96 -10.76 -3.24
CA ASP A 70 7.50 -10.59 -1.87
C ASP A 70 8.57 -9.48 -1.76
N GLY A 71 8.35 -8.38 -2.45
CA GLY A 71 9.24 -7.22 -2.41
C GLY A 71 10.47 -7.30 -3.31
N ALA A 72 10.55 -8.28 -4.20
CA ALA A 72 11.72 -8.46 -5.07
C ALA A 72 11.86 -7.35 -6.12
N THR A 73 10.75 -6.81 -6.63
CA THR A 73 10.74 -5.74 -7.63
C THR A 73 10.65 -4.36 -6.98
N ILE A 74 9.70 -4.20 -6.07
CA ILE A 74 9.52 -2.98 -5.27
C ILE A 74 9.46 -3.40 -3.80
N SER A 75 10.30 -2.80 -2.97
CA SER A 75 10.35 -3.14 -1.53
C SER A 75 8.97 -3.09 -0.89
N TYR A 76 8.62 -4.12 -0.13
CA TYR A 76 7.35 -4.28 0.58
C TYR A 76 6.11 -4.46 -0.31
N VAL A 77 6.26 -4.64 -1.60
CA VAL A 77 5.16 -4.89 -2.55
C VAL A 77 5.18 -6.34 -3.00
N ASP A 78 4.06 -7.05 -2.79
CA ASP A 78 3.91 -8.44 -3.26
C ASP A 78 3.31 -8.52 -4.66
N ALA A 79 2.30 -7.67 -4.94
CA ALA A 79 1.65 -7.63 -6.25
C ALA A 79 1.17 -6.21 -6.59
N VAL A 80 1.14 -5.88 -7.88
CA VAL A 80 0.53 -4.64 -8.39
C VAL A 80 -0.19 -4.94 -9.70
N THR A 81 -1.42 -4.45 -9.82
CA THR A 81 -2.17 -4.43 -11.07
C THR A 81 -2.69 -3.02 -11.34
N VAL A 82 -2.82 -2.66 -12.61
CA VAL A 82 -3.40 -1.37 -13.03
C VAL A 82 -4.46 -1.64 -14.10
N ALA A 83 -5.67 -1.14 -13.87
CA ALA A 83 -6.78 -1.22 -14.82
C ALA A 83 -7.56 0.09 -14.82
N ASP A 84 -7.76 0.69 -15.99
CA ASP A 84 -8.42 2.00 -16.14
C ASP A 84 -7.91 3.07 -15.16
N GLY A 85 -6.60 3.07 -14.91
CA GLY A 85 -5.93 3.98 -14.00
C GLY A 85 -6.00 3.60 -12.52
N VAL A 86 -6.86 2.68 -12.11
CA VAL A 86 -6.93 2.18 -10.72
C VAL A 86 -5.76 1.25 -10.45
N ILE A 87 -4.99 1.56 -9.41
CA ILE A 87 -3.85 0.74 -8.98
C ILE A 87 -4.26 -0.09 -7.77
N THR A 88 -4.26 -1.41 -7.91
CA THR A 88 -4.46 -2.33 -6.80
C THR A 88 -3.11 -2.93 -6.40
N MET A 89 -2.74 -2.79 -5.14
CA MET A 89 -1.46 -3.22 -4.60
C MET A 89 -1.64 -4.12 -3.40
N VAL A 90 -0.97 -5.27 -3.43
CA VAL A 90 -0.82 -6.15 -2.26
C VAL A 90 0.54 -5.86 -1.63
N THR A 91 0.55 -5.62 -0.33
CA THR A 91 1.77 -5.36 0.43
C THR A 91 2.32 -6.63 1.06
N THR A 92 3.55 -6.59 1.55
CA THR A 92 4.12 -7.67 2.40
C THR A 92 3.75 -7.52 3.87
N GLY A 93 3.02 -6.46 4.23
CA GLY A 93 2.44 -6.29 5.55
C GLY A 93 1.25 -7.24 5.75
N VAL A 94 1.06 -7.73 6.97
CA VAL A 94 -0.02 -8.67 7.31
C VAL A 94 -0.87 -8.17 8.47
N ASP A 95 -2.14 -8.60 8.48
CA ASP A 95 -3.04 -8.42 9.61
C ASP A 95 -2.71 -9.42 10.76
N ASP A 96 -3.55 -9.45 11.79
CA ASP A 96 -3.39 -10.36 12.93
C ASP A 96 -3.56 -11.83 12.57
N ALA A 97 -4.27 -12.12 11.47
CA ALA A 97 -4.49 -13.46 10.96
C ALA A 97 -3.38 -13.93 9.99
N GLY A 98 -2.44 -13.04 9.63
CA GLY A 98 -1.38 -13.32 8.66
C GLY A 98 -1.80 -13.11 7.21
N THR A 99 -2.93 -12.43 6.97
CA THR A 99 -3.39 -12.08 5.63
C THR A 99 -2.67 -10.82 5.13
N LEU A 100 -2.20 -10.84 3.90
CA LEU A 100 -1.54 -9.68 3.29
C LEU A 100 -2.50 -8.49 3.21
N LEU A 101 -2.00 -7.31 3.56
CA LEU A 101 -2.74 -6.06 3.52
C LEU A 101 -2.69 -5.46 2.10
N GLU A 102 -3.84 -5.00 1.64
CA GLU A 102 -4.02 -4.44 0.30
C GLU A 102 -4.35 -2.96 0.35
N LEU A 103 -3.90 -2.23 -0.66
CA LEU A 103 -4.26 -0.83 -0.91
C LEU A 103 -4.73 -0.69 -2.36
N GLU A 104 -5.83 0.03 -2.53
CA GLU A 104 -6.34 0.46 -3.83
C GLU A 104 -6.21 1.98 -3.94
N PHE A 105 -5.62 2.41 -5.04
CA PHE A 105 -5.46 3.83 -5.37
C PHE A 105 -6.36 4.15 -6.56
N THR A 106 -7.42 4.88 -6.30
CA THR A 106 -8.40 5.29 -7.32
C THR A 106 -8.11 6.72 -7.76
N PRO A 107 -7.74 6.96 -9.02
CA PRO A 107 -7.51 8.29 -9.54
C PRO A 107 -8.83 8.97 -9.91
N THR A 108 -8.92 10.28 -9.69
CA THR A 108 -9.98 11.12 -10.20
C THR A 108 -9.38 12.33 -10.91
N ILE A 109 -9.91 12.68 -12.07
CA ILE A 109 -9.47 13.86 -12.82
C ILE A 109 -10.36 15.03 -12.45
N GLY A 110 -9.78 16.06 -11.84
CA GLY A 110 -10.48 17.30 -11.51
C GLY A 110 -9.60 18.51 -11.81
N ASN A 111 -10.13 19.48 -12.57
CA ASN A 111 -9.44 20.74 -12.89
C ASN A 111 -8.03 20.54 -13.50
N GLY A 112 -7.83 19.49 -14.30
CA GLY A 112 -6.54 19.18 -14.91
C GLY A 112 -5.51 18.54 -13.98
N VAL A 113 -5.93 18.15 -12.78
CA VAL A 113 -5.10 17.47 -11.79
C VAL A 113 -5.66 16.06 -11.50
N VAL A 114 -4.78 15.08 -11.36
CA VAL A 114 -5.15 13.75 -10.91
C VAL A 114 -5.07 13.71 -9.39
N GLN A 115 -6.21 13.49 -8.76
CA GLN A 115 -6.32 13.26 -7.31
C GLN A 115 -6.40 11.76 -7.05
N TRP A 116 -5.92 11.32 -5.90
CA TRP A 116 -5.85 9.92 -5.53
C TRP A 116 -6.60 9.66 -4.23
N ASP A 117 -7.61 8.81 -4.31
CA ASP A 117 -8.26 8.22 -3.14
C ASP A 117 -7.59 6.88 -2.80
N ILE A 118 -7.41 6.62 -1.51
CA ILE A 118 -6.77 5.40 -1.02
C ILE A 118 -7.77 4.64 -0.15
N ALA A 119 -7.96 3.37 -0.44
CA ALA A 119 -8.81 2.47 0.32
C ALA A 119 -8.17 1.09 0.45
N GLY A 120 -8.75 0.21 1.25
CA GLY A 120 -8.33 -1.19 1.37
C GLY A 120 -8.00 -1.62 2.80
N THR A 121 -7.64 -2.88 2.95
CA THR A 121 -7.29 -3.46 4.26
C THR A 121 -5.98 -2.91 4.84
N GLY A 122 -5.14 -2.30 3.99
CA GLY A 122 -3.94 -1.58 4.42
C GLY A 122 -4.21 -0.21 5.05
N CYS A 123 -5.47 0.23 5.13
CA CYS A 123 -5.86 1.47 5.79
C CYS A 123 -6.12 1.26 7.29
N SER A 124 -5.81 2.27 8.10
CA SER A 124 -5.94 2.19 9.56
C SER A 124 -7.39 2.16 10.07
N ASP A 125 -8.34 2.61 9.26
CA ASP A 125 -9.77 2.50 9.55
C ASP A 125 -10.28 1.07 9.41
N THR A 126 -9.68 0.26 8.55
CA THR A 126 -9.99 -1.16 8.36
C THR A 126 -9.14 -2.07 9.25
N THR A 127 -7.83 -1.79 9.36
CA THR A 127 -6.88 -2.57 10.15
C THR A 127 -6.11 -1.65 11.10
N PRO A 128 -6.71 -1.30 12.26
CA PRO A 128 -6.09 -0.39 13.22
C PRO A 128 -4.72 -0.86 13.71
N GLY A 129 -3.78 0.07 13.84
CA GLY A 129 -2.41 -0.20 14.30
C GLY A 129 -1.45 -0.70 13.24
N ARG A 130 -1.92 -1.42 12.21
CA ARG A 130 -1.10 -1.97 11.12
C ARG A 130 -1.28 -1.25 9.79
N GLY A 131 -2.41 -0.57 9.62
CA GLY A 131 -2.69 0.22 8.42
C GLY A 131 -2.13 1.64 8.47
N ILE A 132 -2.07 2.27 7.31
CA ILE A 132 -1.74 3.69 7.16
C ILE A 132 -2.99 4.56 7.21
N ASP A 133 -2.84 5.85 7.45
CA ASP A 133 -3.94 6.81 7.35
C ASP A 133 -4.29 7.05 5.88
N CYS A 134 -5.50 6.67 5.49
CA CYS A 134 -6.04 6.85 4.14
C CYS A 134 -7.01 8.04 4.03
N SER A 135 -7.28 8.75 5.12
CA SER A 135 -8.29 9.82 5.18
C SER A 135 -7.84 11.18 4.61
N GLY A 136 -6.59 11.31 4.24
CA GLY A 136 -5.94 12.59 3.89
C GLY A 136 -5.94 12.95 2.42
N ASN A 137 -6.84 12.39 1.62
CA ASN A 137 -6.85 12.64 0.17
C ASN A 137 -7.96 13.57 -0.27
#